data_20206eca5502feb2ceb63d59c62bd649
#
_entry.id   20206eca5502feb2ceb63d59c62bd649
#
_cell.length_a   1.000
_cell.length_b   1.000
_cell.length_c   1.000
_cell.angle_alpha   90.00
_cell.angle_beta   90.00
_cell.angle_gamma   90.00
#
_symmetry.space_group_name_H-M   'P 1'
#
loop_
_entity.id
_entity.type
_entity.pdbx_description
1 polymer ?
#
loop_
_entity_poly.entity_id
_entity_poly.type
_entity_poly.pdbx_seq_one_letter_code
_entity_poly.pdbx_strand_id
1 'polypeptide(L)'
;DLKAGQAVDRVGVMLGLPLPCGPELEKLALRWTDKVSVRPAMKGADCSLSGIENKCAAMVREGREPAETARFCIESIGAALDKMCEALLGEHGPLPVLFAGGVCSNSILRDRLSKKYGAWFAAPEFSSDNGAGAAILAYKKRADL
;
A
#
# COMPACT_ATOMS: atom_id res chain seq x y z
N ASP A 1 4.93 -0.14 -14.42
CA ASP A 1 4.65 0.80 -13.34
C ASP A 1 5.32 0.35 -12.03
N LEU A 2 5.53 1.26 -11.10
CA LEU A 2 6.17 0.98 -9.82
C LEU A 2 5.23 0.18 -8.91
N LYS A 3 5.71 -0.92 -8.33
CA LYS A 3 4.95 -1.69 -7.33
C LYS A 3 4.95 -0.94 -6.00
N ALA A 4 3.88 -1.07 -5.20
CA ALA A 4 3.75 -0.38 -3.92
C ALA A 4 4.92 -0.66 -2.95
N GLY A 5 5.37 -1.92 -2.84
CA GLY A 5 6.54 -2.29 -2.03
C GLY A 5 7.81 -1.59 -2.49
N GLN A 6 8.03 -1.50 -3.80
CA GLN A 6 9.18 -0.78 -4.36
C GLN A 6 9.10 0.73 -4.08
N ALA A 7 7.90 1.33 -4.13
CA ALA A 7 7.72 2.74 -3.76
C ALA A 7 8.10 2.97 -2.30
N VAL A 8 7.63 2.11 -1.40
CA VAL A 8 7.97 2.14 0.04
C VAL A 8 9.47 2.03 0.26
N ASP A 9 10.12 1.03 -0.37
CA ASP A 9 11.56 0.81 -0.17
C ASP A 9 12.39 1.95 -0.75
N ARG A 10 12.07 2.46 -1.96
CA ARG A 10 12.81 3.58 -2.57
C ARG A 10 12.69 4.86 -1.76
N VAL A 11 11.48 5.19 -1.29
CA VAL A 11 11.27 6.36 -0.42
C VAL A 11 11.97 6.16 0.92
N GLY A 12 11.92 4.97 1.50
CA GLY A 12 12.64 4.64 2.73
C GLY A 12 14.15 4.83 2.59
N VAL A 13 14.74 4.34 1.50
CA VAL A 13 16.17 4.55 1.21
C VAL A 13 16.51 6.04 1.03
N MET A 14 15.66 6.82 0.36
CA MET A 14 15.84 8.28 0.26
C MET A 14 15.86 8.97 1.64
N LEU A 15 15.14 8.42 2.60
CA LEU A 15 15.09 8.92 3.99
C LEU A 15 16.16 8.28 4.90
N GLY A 16 17.08 7.47 4.36
CA GLY A 16 18.15 6.82 5.10
C GLY A 16 17.72 5.62 5.94
N LEU A 17 16.55 5.02 5.65
CA LEU A 17 16.04 3.86 6.37
C LEU A 17 16.66 2.54 5.85
N PRO A 18 16.82 1.53 6.74
CA PRO A 18 17.33 0.22 6.33
C PRO A 18 16.28 -0.59 5.56
N LEU A 19 16.75 -1.44 4.65
CA LEU A 19 15.89 -2.41 3.94
C LEU A 19 15.61 -3.65 4.81
N PRO A 20 14.39 -4.20 4.73
CA PRO A 20 13.20 -3.68 4.05
C PRO A 20 12.61 -2.46 4.78
N CYS A 21 12.32 -1.39 4.06
CA CYS A 21 11.98 -0.10 4.66
C CYS A 21 10.55 -0.03 5.25
N GLY A 22 9.66 -0.97 4.90
CA GLY A 22 8.23 -0.90 5.24
C GLY A 22 7.94 -0.58 6.72
N PRO A 23 8.44 -1.38 7.68
CA PRO A 23 8.19 -1.15 9.11
C PRO A 23 8.74 0.19 9.62
N GLU A 24 9.95 0.56 9.19
CA GLU A 24 10.58 1.80 9.64
C GLU A 24 9.93 3.05 9.00
N LEU A 25 9.52 2.95 7.72
CA LEU A 25 8.78 4.00 7.04
C LEU A 25 7.42 4.23 7.72
N GLU A 26 6.75 3.17 8.15
CA GLU A 26 5.50 3.27 8.91
C GLU A 26 5.69 3.97 10.26
N LYS A 27 6.69 3.56 11.04
CA LYS A 27 7.01 4.20 12.32
C LYS A 27 7.30 5.70 12.15
N LEU A 28 8.01 6.04 11.08
CA LEU A 28 8.30 7.43 10.75
C LEU A 28 7.04 8.20 10.38
N ALA A 29 6.19 7.62 9.53
CA ALA A 29 4.93 8.21 9.07
C ALA A 29 3.93 8.45 10.21
N LEU A 30 3.92 7.59 11.23
CA LEU A 30 3.06 7.72 12.40
C LEU A 30 3.42 8.93 13.29
N ARG A 31 4.63 9.50 13.15
CA ARG A 31 5.03 10.73 13.85
C ARG A 31 4.39 11.98 13.25
N TRP A 32 3.92 11.89 11.99
CA TRP A 32 3.26 13.01 11.33
C TRP A 32 1.75 12.93 11.53
N THR A 33 1.18 13.91 12.21
CA THR A 33 -0.25 13.94 12.59
C THR A 33 -1.09 14.84 11.69
N ASP A 34 -0.45 15.76 10.97
CA ASP A 34 -1.15 16.68 10.09
C ASP A 34 -1.60 16.00 8.80
N LYS A 35 -2.62 16.59 8.17
CA LYS A 35 -3.11 16.10 6.90
C LYS A 35 -2.09 16.30 5.80
N VAL A 36 -1.88 15.29 5.01
CA VAL A 36 -1.14 15.38 3.74
C VAL A 36 -2.13 15.34 2.57
N SER A 37 -1.93 16.24 1.61
CA SER A 37 -2.78 16.26 0.40
C SER A 37 -2.20 15.34 -0.64
N VAL A 38 -2.97 14.33 -1.03
CA VAL A 38 -2.58 13.33 -2.03
C VAL A 38 -3.61 13.27 -3.15
N ARG A 39 -3.13 13.07 -4.37
CA ARG A 39 -3.97 12.85 -5.54
C ARG A 39 -3.43 11.62 -6.28
N PRO A 40 -4.11 10.47 -6.21
CA PRO A 40 -3.69 9.28 -6.94
C PRO A 40 -3.87 9.47 -8.44
N ALA A 41 -2.94 8.94 -9.22
CA ALA A 41 -3.05 8.86 -10.68
C ALA A 41 -3.84 7.59 -11.04
N MET A 42 -5.04 7.77 -11.58
CA MET A 42 -5.96 6.68 -11.88
C MET A 42 -6.27 6.61 -13.37
N LYS A 43 -6.51 5.38 -13.87
CA LYS A 43 -7.08 5.11 -15.19
C LYS A 43 -8.14 4.01 -15.02
N GLY A 44 -9.41 4.43 -14.87
CA GLY A 44 -10.46 3.51 -14.44
C GLY A 44 -10.17 2.96 -13.04
N ALA A 45 -10.18 1.63 -12.90
CA ALA A 45 -9.82 0.93 -11.67
C ALA A 45 -8.30 0.71 -11.51
N ASP A 46 -7.47 1.05 -12.51
CA ASP A 46 -6.02 0.93 -12.43
C ASP A 46 -5.39 2.19 -11.84
N CYS A 47 -4.29 2.03 -11.11
CA CYS A 47 -3.52 3.14 -10.56
C CYS A 47 -2.09 3.16 -11.07
N SER A 48 -1.45 4.34 -11.07
CA SER A 48 -0.02 4.50 -11.28
C SER A 48 0.64 5.05 -10.01
N LEU A 49 1.67 4.37 -9.54
CA LEU A 49 2.42 4.72 -8.33
C LEU A 49 3.78 5.39 -8.64
N SER A 50 4.20 5.43 -9.91
CA SER A 50 5.51 5.97 -10.31
C SER A 50 5.71 7.44 -9.93
N GLY A 51 4.64 8.22 -9.87
CA GLY A 51 4.68 9.62 -9.45
C GLY A 51 4.99 9.84 -7.96
N ILE A 52 4.81 8.83 -7.11
CA ILE A 52 5.05 8.91 -5.66
C ILE A 52 6.53 9.15 -5.37
N GLU A 53 7.41 8.35 -6.02
CA GLU A 53 8.85 8.46 -5.86
C GLU A 53 9.35 9.87 -6.18
N ASN A 54 8.93 10.42 -7.33
CA ASN A 54 9.33 11.76 -7.76
C ASN A 54 8.87 12.86 -6.80
N LYS A 55 7.65 12.76 -6.28
CA LYS A 55 7.11 13.72 -5.30
C LYS A 55 7.85 13.63 -3.98
N CYS A 56 8.10 12.43 -3.47
CA CYS A 56 8.88 12.23 -2.25
C CYS A 56 10.32 12.75 -2.42
N ALA A 57 10.96 12.50 -3.57
CA ALA A 57 12.28 13.05 -3.87
C ALA A 57 12.30 14.59 -3.93
N ALA A 58 11.23 15.22 -4.42
CA ALA A 58 11.08 16.67 -4.38
C ALA A 58 10.94 17.16 -2.94
N MET A 59 10.11 16.53 -2.10
CA MET A 59 9.93 16.87 -0.69
C MET A 59 11.26 16.79 0.08
N VAL A 60 12.05 15.75 -0.15
CA VAL A 60 13.38 15.61 0.46
C VAL A 60 14.32 16.75 0.04
N ARG A 61 14.35 17.10 -1.26
CA ARG A 61 15.17 18.24 -1.76
C ARG A 61 14.73 19.58 -1.21
N GLU A 62 13.45 19.76 -0.93
CA GLU A 62 12.87 20.95 -0.31
C GLU A 62 13.12 21.04 1.20
N GLY A 63 13.76 20.01 1.79
CA GLY A 63 14.01 19.95 3.22
C GLY A 63 12.78 19.74 4.07
N ARG A 64 11.73 19.10 3.50
CA ARG A 64 10.52 18.75 4.24
C ARG A 64 10.84 17.72 5.31
N GLU A 65 10.05 17.73 6.38
CA GLU A 65 10.19 16.77 7.48
C GLU A 65 10.16 15.32 6.96
N PRO A 66 11.13 14.47 7.37
CA PRO A 66 11.14 13.05 6.96
C PRO A 66 9.84 12.32 7.30
N ALA A 67 9.22 12.63 8.44
CA ALA A 67 7.94 12.07 8.85
C ALA A 67 6.79 12.45 7.90
N GLU A 68 6.78 13.70 7.41
CA GLU A 68 5.81 14.18 6.42
C GLU A 68 5.96 13.42 5.10
N THR A 69 7.21 13.27 4.61
CA THR A 69 7.50 12.56 3.37
C THR A 69 7.10 11.07 3.47
N ALA A 70 7.41 10.42 4.59
CA ALA A 70 6.99 9.05 4.87
C ALA A 70 5.45 8.92 4.89
N ARG A 71 4.78 9.86 5.57
CA ARG A 71 3.31 9.90 5.62
C ARG A 71 2.71 10.10 4.22
N PHE A 72 3.24 11.02 3.45
CA PHE A 72 2.81 11.28 2.08
C PHE A 72 2.91 10.03 1.20
N CYS A 73 4.02 9.28 1.30
CA CYS A 73 4.19 8.02 0.56
C CYS A 73 3.06 7.02 0.87
N ILE A 74 2.83 6.73 2.15
CA ILE A 74 1.83 5.76 2.59
C ILE A 74 0.40 6.23 2.24
N GLU A 75 0.08 7.50 2.50
CA GLU A 75 -1.24 8.06 2.17
C GLU A 75 -1.50 8.07 0.66
N SER A 76 -0.47 8.25 -0.17
CA SER A 76 -0.61 8.19 -1.63
C SER A 76 -0.99 6.78 -2.09
N ILE A 77 -0.37 5.74 -1.51
CA ILE A 77 -0.73 4.34 -1.76
C ILE A 77 -2.16 4.08 -1.27
N GLY A 78 -2.50 4.55 -0.06
CA GLY A 78 -3.84 4.39 0.51
C GLY A 78 -4.92 5.06 -0.34
N ALA A 79 -4.64 6.25 -0.87
CA ALA A 79 -5.58 6.96 -1.75
C ALA A 79 -5.77 6.24 -3.10
N ALA A 80 -4.71 5.63 -3.64
CA ALA A 80 -4.81 4.82 -4.85
C ALA A 80 -5.69 3.58 -4.62
N LEU A 81 -5.43 2.81 -3.55
CA LEU A 81 -6.23 1.65 -3.17
C LEU A 81 -7.70 2.02 -2.91
N ASP A 82 -7.94 3.16 -2.25
CA ASP A 82 -9.27 3.69 -2.01
C ASP A 82 -10.03 3.94 -3.33
N LYS A 83 -9.39 4.60 -4.30
CA LYS A 83 -9.98 4.86 -5.61
C LYS A 83 -10.21 3.59 -6.44
N MET A 84 -9.31 2.62 -6.35
CA MET A 84 -9.51 1.30 -6.98
C MET A 84 -10.74 0.60 -6.40
N CYS A 85 -10.90 0.59 -5.08
CA CYS A 85 -12.09 0.03 -4.43
C CYS A 85 -13.38 0.75 -4.85
N GLU A 86 -13.37 2.09 -4.86
CA GLU A 86 -14.53 2.88 -5.32
C GLU A 86 -14.93 2.51 -6.74
N ALA A 87 -13.97 2.41 -7.66
CA ALA A 87 -14.24 2.08 -9.05
C ALA A 87 -14.80 0.66 -9.21
N LEU A 88 -14.16 -0.34 -8.57
CA LEU A 88 -14.58 -1.74 -8.66
C LEU A 88 -15.94 -1.99 -8.00
N LEU A 89 -16.18 -1.43 -6.82
CA LEU A 89 -17.47 -1.57 -6.14
C LEU A 89 -18.57 -0.80 -6.86
N GLY A 90 -18.24 0.31 -7.54
CA GLY A 90 -19.18 1.04 -8.40
C GLY A 90 -19.59 0.22 -9.64
N GLU A 91 -18.68 -0.56 -10.20
CA GLU A 91 -18.93 -1.39 -11.38
C GLU A 91 -19.63 -2.71 -11.04
N HIS A 92 -19.21 -3.37 -9.95
CA HIS A 92 -19.65 -4.73 -9.62
C HIS A 92 -20.64 -4.82 -8.46
N GLY A 93 -20.99 -3.68 -7.84
CA GLY A 93 -21.85 -3.64 -6.68
C GLY A 93 -21.14 -3.97 -5.36
N PRO A 94 -21.88 -4.12 -4.25
CA PRO A 94 -21.33 -4.36 -2.93
C PRO A 94 -20.75 -5.77 -2.82
N LEU A 95 -19.43 -5.87 -2.86
CA LEU A 95 -18.67 -7.11 -2.70
C LEU A 95 -17.77 -7.04 -1.45
N PRO A 96 -17.49 -8.20 -0.82
CA PRO A 96 -16.47 -8.26 0.22
C PRO A 96 -15.11 -7.85 -0.32
N VAL A 97 -14.39 -7.00 0.43
CA VAL A 97 -13.05 -6.52 0.05
C VAL A 97 -12.00 -7.19 0.92
N LEU A 98 -11.04 -7.87 0.31
CA LEU A 98 -9.91 -8.51 0.98
C LEU A 98 -8.59 -7.95 0.44
N PHE A 99 -7.73 -7.51 1.34
CA PHE A 99 -6.37 -7.09 1.03
C PHE A 99 -5.35 -8.14 1.48
N ALA A 100 -4.39 -8.42 0.62
CA ALA A 100 -3.22 -9.26 0.90
C ALA A 100 -1.96 -8.60 0.33
N GLY A 101 -0.79 -9.05 0.78
CA GLY A 101 0.51 -8.53 0.37
C GLY A 101 1.18 -7.69 1.48
N GLY A 102 2.52 -7.66 1.48
CA GLY A 102 3.33 -7.07 2.55
C GLY A 102 3.00 -5.60 2.85
N VAL A 103 2.71 -4.80 1.84
CA VAL A 103 2.32 -3.38 2.01
C VAL A 103 0.98 -3.25 2.74
N CYS A 104 0.07 -4.20 2.56
CA CYS A 104 -1.23 -4.19 3.23
C CYS A 104 -1.14 -4.57 4.73
N SER A 105 0.05 -4.93 5.23
CA SER A 105 0.30 -5.08 6.67
C SER A 105 0.43 -3.73 7.39
N ASN A 106 0.62 -2.62 6.65
CA ASN A 106 0.74 -1.28 7.19
C ASN A 106 -0.52 -0.84 7.94
N SER A 107 -0.38 -0.39 9.19
CA SER A 107 -1.51 -0.05 10.07
C SER A 107 -2.31 1.17 9.57
N ILE A 108 -1.66 2.16 8.96
CA ILE A 108 -2.31 3.36 8.40
C ILE A 108 -3.26 2.96 7.28
N LEU A 109 -2.82 2.06 6.38
CA LEU A 109 -3.63 1.55 5.29
C LEU A 109 -4.78 0.69 5.80
N ARG A 110 -4.49 -0.20 6.76
CA ARG A 110 -5.51 -1.08 7.37
C ARG A 110 -6.61 -0.28 8.05
N ASP A 111 -6.24 0.71 8.87
CA ASP A 111 -7.20 1.57 9.59
C ASP A 111 -8.11 2.32 8.60
N ARG A 112 -7.53 2.94 7.58
CA ARG A 112 -8.27 3.66 6.55
C ARG A 112 -9.27 2.79 5.80
N LEU A 113 -8.80 1.66 5.26
CA LEU A 113 -9.59 0.81 4.37
C LEU A 113 -10.60 -0.06 5.14
N SER A 114 -10.28 -0.50 6.37
CA SER A 114 -11.23 -1.17 7.25
C SER A 114 -12.39 -0.26 7.64
N LYS A 115 -12.09 0.99 8.02
CA LYS A 115 -13.13 1.96 8.41
C LYS A 115 -14.08 2.28 7.27
N LYS A 116 -13.58 2.37 6.05
CA LYS A 116 -14.39 2.78 4.90
C LYS A 116 -15.16 1.64 4.25
N TYR A 117 -14.54 0.45 4.14
CA TYR A 117 -15.09 -0.67 3.37
C TYR A 117 -15.44 -1.90 4.22
N GLY A 118 -15.17 -1.88 5.52
CA GLY A 118 -15.22 -3.09 6.32
C GLY A 118 -14.26 -4.17 5.80
N ALA A 119 -13.14 -3.73 5.19
CA ALA A 119 -12.24 -4.61 4.47
C ALA A 119 -11.53 -5.61 5.40
N TRP A 120 -11.33 -6.82 4.90
CA TRP A 120 -10.54 -7.87 5.53
C TRP A 120 -9.08 -7.75 5.10
N PHE A 121 -8.18 -8.18 5.96
CA PHE A 121 -6.75 -8.19 5.68
C PHE A 121 -6.17 -9.55 6.01
N ALA A 122 -5.39 -10.10 5.10
CA ALA A 122 -4.62 -11.30 5.39
C ALA A 122 -3.68 -11.05 6.58
N ALA A 123 -3.47 -12.07 7.41
CA ALA A 123 -2.48 -11.99 8.48
C ALA A 123 -1.07 -11.79 7.89
N PRO A 124 -0.19 -11.01 8.57
CA PRO A 124 1.13 -10.66 8.03
C PRO A 124 1.96 -11.86 7.59
N GLU A 125 1.90 -12.96 8.32
CA GLU A 125 2.60 -14.22 8.00
C GLU A 125 2.14 -14.85 6.68
N PHE A 126 0.92 -14.54 6.21
CA PHE A 126 0.36 -15.01 4.94
C PHE A 126 0.34 -13.94 3.85
N SER A 127 0.85 -12.73 4.15
CA SER A 127 0.77 -11.57 3.25
C SER A 127 2.04 -11.31 2.46
N SER A 128 3.18 -11.94 2.79
CA SER A 128 4.43 -11.82 2.03
C SER A 128 4.57 -12.96 1.01
N ASP A 129 5.59 -13.77 1.11
CA ASP A 129 5.79 -14.90 0.20
C ASP A 129 4.83 -16.05 0.52
N ASN A 130 3.84 -16.24 -0.35
CA ASN A 130 2.81 -17.26 -0.14
C ASN A 130 3.08 -18.54 -0.94
N GLY A 131 4.25 -19.15 -0.74
CA GLY A 131 4.59 -20.46 -1.31
C GLY A 131 3.64 -21.56 -0.84
N ALA A 132 3.21 -21.52 0.43
CA ALA A 132 2.25 -22.46 0.98
C ALA A 132 0.88 -22.38 0.28
N GLY A 133 0.39 -21.16 0.00
CA GLY A 133 -0.87 -20.98 -0.73
C GLY A 133 -0.82 -21.49 -2.15
N ALA A 134 0.30 -21.27 -2.87
CA ALA A 134 0.51 -21.83 -4.19
C ALA A 134 0.54 -23.36 -4.17
N ALA A 135 1.19 -23.97 -3.18
CA ALA A 135 1.23 -25.42 -3.00
C ALA A 135 -0.16 -26.00 -2.70
N ILE A 136 -0.95 -25.35 -1.84
CA ILE A 136 -2.32 -25.77 -1.53
C ILE A 136 -3.22 -25.66 -2.76
N LEU A 137 -3.11 -24.61 -3.56
CA LEU A 137 -3.87 -24.47 -4.81
C LEU A 137 -3.50 -25.55 -5.82
N ALA A 138 -2.21 -25.84 -5.97
CA ALA A 138 -1.73 -26.90 -6.85
C ALA A 138 -2.24 -28.29 -6.39
N TYR A 139 -2.24 -28.55 -5.09
CA TYR A 139 -2.78 -29.79 -4.50
C TYR A 139 -4.29 -29.92 -4.77
N LYS A 140 -5.07 -28.87 -4.51
CA LYS A 140 -6.53 -28.89 -4.76
C LYS A 140 -6.83 -29.14 -6.23
N LYS A 141 -6.16 -28.43 -7.14
CA LYS A 141 -6.34 -28.63 -8.59
C LYS A 141 -6.01 -30.04 -9.06
N ARG A 142 -5.06 -30.73 -8.39
CA ARG A 142 -4.74 -32.13 -8.69
C ARG A 142 -5.79 -33.11 -8.13
N ALA A 143 -6.44 -32.75 -7.02
CA ALA A 143 -7.48 -33.61 -6.42
C ALA A 143 -8.81 -33.56 -7.19
N ASP A 144 -9.00 -32.51 -8.03
CA ASP A 144 -10.17 -32.34 -8.91
C ASP A 144 -9.98 -33.01 -10.29
N LEU A 145 -8.84 -33.68 -10.55
CA LEU A 145 -8.51 -34.48 -11.75
C LEU A 145 -8.62 -35.97 -11.46
#